data_59e615c44f09aba01bbb6145ab601e14
#
_entry.id   59e615c44f09aba01bbb6145ab601e14
#
_cell.length_a   1.000
_cell.length_b   1.000
_cell.length_c   1.000
_cell.angle_alpha   90.00
_cell.angle_beta   90.00
_cell.angle_gamma   90.00
#
_symmetry.space_group_name_H-M   'P 1'
#
loop_
_entity.id
_entity.type
_entity.pdbx_description
1 polymer ?
#
loop_
_entity_poly.entity_id
_entity_poly.type
_entity_poly.pdbx_seq_one_letter_code
_entity_poly.pdbx_strand_id
1 'polypeptide(L)'
;MKQLKKKKDGDTEQRILDAAHAVFVRRGTAGTRMQEIAAAAGVNQALLHYYFRNKEQLARAAFERAARGLMPAVVQVIASDGELEEKVRRVIDLELDHLSRAPYLPGYIIGEVTHHPERAAQLIAAVTGLTPQDLGPRVLGTLRRQIEARVKAGAMRPIAPESFVVNLMALCIFPFAVRPMVQAMLGMDDRRFAQFIARRHEDLPAFFLGALRP
;
A
#
# COMPACT_ATOMS: atom_id res chain seq x y z
N MET A 1 32.99 13.79 16.23
CA MET A 1 33.14 12.52 15.50
C MET A 1 31.91 11.60 15.55
N LYS A 2 31.24 11.39 16.69
CA LYS A 2 30.02 10.51 16.78
C LYS A 2 28.85 10.96 15.91
N GLN A 3 28.56 12.25 15.79
CA GLN A 3 27.45 12.77 14.98
C GLN A 3 27.67 12.61 13.47
N LEU A 4 28.90 12.81 12.98
CA LEU A 4 29.25 12.61 11.55
C LEU A 4 29.16 11.12 11.15
N LYS A 5 29.55 10.20 12.04
CA LYS A 5 29.41 8.76 11.80
C LYS A 5 27.94 8.34 11.73
N LYS A 6 27.10 8.82 12.65
CA LYS A 6 25.66 8.53 12.68
C LYS A 6 24.93 9.08 11.44
N LYS A 7 25.33 10.25 10.92
CA LYS A 7 24.77 10.82 9.68
C LYS A 7 25.18 9.99 8.45
N LYS A 8 26.45 9.56 8.37
CA LYS A 8 26.96 8.73 7.27
C LYS A 8 26.34 7.32 7.25
N ASP A 9 26.05 6.76 8.43
CA ASP A 9 25.36 5.48 8.57
C ASP A 9 23.90 5.59 8.10
N GLY A 10 23.17 6.65 8.48
CA GLY A 10 21.81 6.91 8.01
C GLY A 10 21.73 7.13 6.49
N ASP A 11 22.69 7.85 5.90
CA ASP A 11 22.76 8.07 4.46
C ASP A 11 23.01 6.76 3.69
N THR A 12 23.79 5.84 4.26
CA THR A 12 24.08 4.54 3.64
C THR A 12 22.87 3.62 3.70
N GLU A 13 22.21 3.53 4.86
CA GLU A 13 20.98 2.76 5.04
C GLU A 13 19.90 3.24 4.07
N GLN A 14 19.73 4.57 3.93
CA GLN A 14 18.77 5.17 3.01
C GLN A 14 19.06 4.78 1.55
N ARG A 15 20.33 4.86 1.12
CA ARG A 15 20.76 4.44 -0.23
C ARG A 15 20.45 2.97 -0.51
N ILE A 16 20.67 2.09 0.47
CA ILE A 16 20.36 0.66 0.35
C ILE A 16 18.85 0.46 0.19
N LEU A 17 18.02 1.17 0.98
CA LEU A 17 16.56 1.09 0.89
C LEU A 17 16.04 1.65 -0.43
N ASP A 18 16.64 2.73 -0.97
CA ASP A 18 16.27 3.28 -2.28
C ASP A 18 16.61 2.29 -3.40
N ALA A 19 17.80 1.69 -3.35
CA ALA A 19 18.21 0.67 -4.30
C ALA A 19 17.31 -0.58 -4.23
N ALA A 20 16.98 -1.04 -3.01
CA ALA A 20 16.07 -2.16 -2.79
C ALA A 20 14.69 -1.87 -3.39
N HIS A 21 14.13 -0.68 -3.12
CA HIS A 21 12.86 -0.25 -3.71
C HIS A 21 12.91 -0.31 -5.25
N ALA A 22 13.93 0.28 -5.87
CA ALA A 22 14.06 0.30 -7.32
C ALA A 22 14.20 -1.11 -7.93
N VAL A 23 14.89 -2.04 -7.26
CA VAL A 23 15.01 -3.43 -7.71
C VAL A 23 13.70 -4.19 -7.52
N PHE A 24 13.02 -4.00 -6.38
CA PHE A 24 11.72 -4.63 -6.09
C PHE A 24 10.62 -4.18 -7.06
N VAL A 25 10.60 -2.91 -7.45
CA VAL A 25 9.68 -2.39 -8.47
C VAL A 25 9.83 -3.16 -9.79
N ARG A 26 11.07 -3.48 -10.18
CA ARG A 26 11.36 -4.16 -11.45
C ARG A 26 11.14 -5.67 -11.41
N ARG A 27 11.47 -6.33 -10.30
CA ARG A 27 11.57 -7.81 -10.22
C ARG A 27 10.68 -8.48 -9.17
N GLY A 28 9.99 -7.68 -8.37
CA GLY A 28 9.34 -8.15 -7.17
C GLY A 28 10.34 -8.54 -6.08
N THR A 29 9.86 -8.81 -4.89
CA THR A 29 10.72 -9.22 -3.76
C THR A 29 11.25 -10.64 -3.94
N ALA A 30 10.43 -11.57 -4.45
CA ALA A 30 10.81 -12.98 -4.65
C ALA A 30 11.96 -13.13 -5.65
N GLY A 31 11.90 -12.46 -6.80
CA GLY A 31 12.89 -12.56 -7.89
C GLY A 31 14.20 -11.83 -7.65
N THR A 32 14.36 -11.11 -6.54
CA THR A 32 15.52 -10.25 -6.25
C THR A 32 16.58 -10.97 -5.43
N ARG A 33 17.87 -10.72 -5.77
CA ARG A 33 19.03 -11.20 -5.00
C ARG A 33 19.70 -10.04 -4.26
N MET A 34 20.25 -10.31 -3.06
CA MET A 34 20.97 -9.33 -2.24
C MET A 34 22.14 -8.67 -2.99
N GLN A 35 22.82 -9.44 -3.85
CA GLN A 35 23.93 -8.94 -4.68
C GLN A 35 23.49 -7.84 -5.64
N GLU A 36 22.32 -7.97 -6.25
CA GLU A 36 21.77 -6.97 -7.17
C GLU A 36 21.46 -5.66 -6.46
N ILE A 37 20.94 -5.76 -5.23
CA ILE A 37 20.68 -4.58 -4.39
C ILE A 37 21.98 -3.92 -3.95
N ALA A 38 22.99 -4.70 -3.54
CA ALA A 38 24.30 -4.17 -3.17
C ALA A 38 24.96 -3.40 -4.33
N ALA A 39 24.94 -4.00 -5.54
CA ALA A 39 25.43 -3.35 -6.74
C ALA A 39 24.68 -2.05 -7.06
N ALA A 40 23.33 -2.07 -7.01
CA ALA A 40 22.50 -0.90 -7.26
C ALA A 40 22.71 0.21 -6.22
N ALA A 41 22.97 -0.14 -4.95
CA ALA A 41 23.27 0.80 -3.87
C ALA A 41 24.71 1.34 -3.89
N GLY A 42 25.61 0.78 -4.74
CA GLY A 42 27.03 1.11 -4.73
C GLY A 42 27.72 0.74 -3.41
N VAL A 43 27.32 -0.39 -2.80
CA VAL A 43 27.92 -0.93 -1.59
C VAL A 43 28.40 -2.37 -1.80
N ASN A 44 29.37 -2.82 -0.99
CA ASN A 44 29.73 -4.24 -1.00
C ASN A 44 28.72 -5.08 -0.21
N GLN A 45 28.70 -6.39 -0.45
CA GLN A 45 27.79 -7.31 0.24
C GLN A 45 27.96 -7.33 1.75
N ALA A 46 29.21 -7.21 2.26
CA ALA A 46 29.44 -7.20 3.69
C ALA A 46 28.76 -6.00 4.38
N LEU A 47 28.82 -4.82 3.74
CA LEU A 47 28.14 -3.63 4.24
C LEU A 47 26.62 -3.77 4.15
N LEU A 48 26.09 -4.35 3.07
CA LEU A 48 24.66 -4.65 2.97
C LEU A 48 24.20 -5.58 4.09
N HIS A 49 24.96 -6.67 4.36
CA HIS A 49 24.65 -7.60 5.44
C HIS A 49 24.84 -7.01 6.84
N TYR A 50 25.66 -6.00 6.98
CA TYR A 50 25.79 -5.25 8.24
C TYR A 50 24.50 -4.49 8.59
N TYR A 51 23.87 -3.84 7.60
CA TYR A 51 22.60 -3.11 7.81
C TYR A 51 21.40 -4.05 7.80
N PHE A 52 21.37 -5.02 6.88
CA PHE A 52 20.25 -5.93 6.68
C PHE A 52 20.78 -7.37 6.56
N ARG A 53 20.66 -8.13 7.63
CA ARG A 53 21.25 -9.48 7.74
C ARG A 53 20.78 -10.45 6.64
N ASN A 54 19.55 -10.27 6.13
CA ASN A 54 18.97 -11.11 5.10
C ASN A 54 17.97 -10.32 4.24
N LYS A 55 17.51 -10.96 3.16
CA LYS A 55 16.56 -10.38 2.21
C LYS A 55 15.22 -10.05 2.86
N GLU A 56 14.76 -10.87 3.78
CA GLU A 56 13.49 -10.71 4.48
C GLU A 56 13.48 -9.41 5.31
N GLN A 57 14.54 -9.16 6.08
CA GLN A 57 14.67 -7.92 6.85
C GLN A 57 14.74 -6.68 5.95
N LEU A 58 15.47 -6.76 4.84
CA LEU A 58 15.56 -5.68 3.86
C LEU A 58 14.21 -5.43 3.19
N ALA A 59 13.51 -6.49 2.77
CA ALA A 59 12.19 -6.39 2.15
C ALA A 59 11.17 -5.79 3.12
N ARG A 60 11.20 -6.22 4.38
CA ARG A 60 10.35 -5.66 5.44
C ARG A 60 10.62 -4.17 5.65
N ALA A 61 11.87 -3.76 5.77
CA ALA A 61 12.23 -2.35 5.98
C ALA A 61 11.84 -1.47 4.77
N ALA A 62 12.04 -1.97 3.55
CA ALA A 62 11.63 -1.29 2.32
C ALA A 62 10.09 -1.17 2.23
N PHE A 63 9.37 -2.24 2.60
CA PHE A 63 7.91 -2.22 2.68
C PHE A 63 7.40 -1.21 3.71
N GLU A 64 7.87 -1.30 4.96
CA GLU A 64 7.45 -0.39 6.03
C GLU A 64 7.69 1.07 5.65
N ARG A 65 8.82 1.37 5.02
CA ARG A 65 9.13 2.72 4.52
C ARG A 65 8.15 3.17 3.44
N ALA A 66 7.89 2.33 2.46
CA ALA A 66 6.96 2.64 1.38
C ALA A 66 5.53 2.81 1.90
N ALA A 67 5.05 1.89 2.73
CA ALA A 67 3.69 1.90 3.26
C ALA A 67 3.42 3.05 4.25
N ARG A 68 4.43 3.54 4.97
CA ARG A 68 4.30 4.72 5.86
C ARG A 68 3.90 6.00 5.12
N GLY A 69 4.22 6.11 3.83
CA GLY A 69 3.80 7.25 3.00
C GLY A 69 2.32 7.22 2.61
N LEU A 70 1.69 6.04 2.62
CA LEU A 70 0.32 5.83 2.16
C LEU A 70 -0.68 5.62 3.29
N MET A 71 -0.43 4.62 4.15
CA MET A 71 -1.43 4.16 5.12
C MET A 71 -1.93 5.23 6.09
N PRO A 72 -1.08 6.09 6.70
CA PRO A 72 -1.56 7.17 7.54
C PRO A 72 -2.47 8.15 6.79
N ALA A 73 -2.15 8.47 5.52
CA ALA A 73 -2.95 9.37 4.70
C ALA A 73 -4.33 8.78 4.39
N VAL A 74 -4.39 7.50 4.02
CA VAL A 74 -5.67 6.78 3.79
C VAL A 74 -6.51 6.74 5.06
N VAL A 75 -5.91 6.37 6.20
CA VAL A 75 -6.60 6.36 7.50
C VAL A 75 -7.14 7.76 7.84
N GLN A 76 -6.35 8.80 7.65
CA GLN A 76 -6.76 10.18 7.89
C GLN A 76 -7.94 10.60 7.01
N VAL A 77 -7.91 10.27 5.72
CA VAL A 77 -9.00 10.57 4.79
C VAL A 77 -10.29 9.86 5.22
N ILE A 78 -10.24 8.56 5.49
CA ILE A 78 -11.44 7.78 5.88
C ILE A 78 -12.00 8.29 7.22
N ALA A 79 -11.14 8.60 8.18
CA ALA A 79 -11.54 9.06 9.51
C ALA A 79 -11.97 10.55 9.57
N SER A 80 -11.76 11.32 8.51
CA SER A 80 -12.15 12.74 8.45
C SER A 80 -13.68 12.93 8.44
N ASP A 81 -14.15 14.15 8.65
CA ASP A 81 -15.57 14.51 8.53
C ASP A 81 -15.97 14.99 7.11
N GLY A 82 -15.05 14.90 6.12
CA GLY A 82 -15.32 15.24 4.73
C GLY A 82 -16.43 14.39 4.08
N GLU A 83 -16.95 14.86 2.95
CA GLU A 83 -18.00 14.18 2.21
C GLU A 83 -17.58 12.79 1.74
N LEU A 84 -18.50 11.80 1.80
CA LEU A 84 -18.21 10.41 1.52
C LEU A 84 -17.69 10.18 0.10
N GLU A 85 -18.24 10.88 -0.87
CA GLU A 85 -17.84 10.85 -2.28
C GLU A 85 -16.39 11.35 -2.47
N GLU A 86 -16.05 12.43 -1.78
CA GLU A 86 -14.71 13.00 -1.84
C GLU A 86 -13.68 12.06 -1.17
N LYS A 87 -14.05 11.44 -0.05
CA LYS A 87 -13.21 10.40 0.57
C LYS A 87 -12.92 9.25 -0.36
N VAL A 88 -13.94 8.73 -1.07
CA VAL A 88 -13.80 7.65 -2.03
C VAL A 88 -12.81 8.04 -3.13
N ARG A 89 -12.98 9.21 -3.76
CA ARG A 89 -12.07 9.72 -4.79
C ARG A 89 -10.65 9.84 -4.25
N ARG A 90 -10.49 10.49 -3.11
CA ARG A 90 -9.19 10.73 -2.51
C ARG A 90 -8.45 9.46 -2.12
N VAL A 91 -9.15 8.46 -1.58
CA VAL A 91 -8.56 7.15 -1.25
C VAL A 91 -8.12 6.44 -2.53
N ILE A 92 -8.96 6.42 -3.57
CA ILE A 92 -8.62 5.81 -4.86
C ILE A 92 -7.37 6.46 -5.45
N ASP A 93 -7.30 7.79 -5.49
CA ASP A 93 -6.15 8.52 -6.02
C ASP A 93 -4.87 8.21 -5.24
N LEU A 94 -4.93 8.27 -3.90
CA LEU A 94 -3.80 7.93 -3.04
C LEU A 94 -3.29 6.50 -3.27
N GLU A 95 -4.19 5.53 -3.34
CA GLU A 95 -3.86 4.12 -3.56
C GLU A 95 -3.27 3.89 -4.95
N LEU A 96 -3.94 4.34 -6.02
CA LEU A 96 -3.49 4.10 -7.38
C LEU A 96 -2.16 4.78 -7.68
N ASP A 97 -1.97 6.03 -7.23
CA ASP A 97 -0.72 6.76 -7.37
C ASP A 97 0.43 6.07 -6.65
N HIS A 98 0.17 5.62 -5.42
CA HIS A 98 1.20 4.99 -4.61
C HIS A 98 1.58 3.61 -5.14
N LEU A 99 0.59 2.78 -5.46
CA LEU A 99 0.81 1.43 -6.00
C LEU A 99 1.42 1.46 -7.40
N SER A 100 1.17 2.49 -8.20
CA SER A 100 1.86 2.68 -9.48
C SER A 100 3.37 2.90 -9.31
N ARG A 101 3.78 3.55 -8.20
CA ARG A 101 5.19 3.77 -7.85
C ARG A 101 5.83 2.60 -7.12
N ALA A 102 5.04 1.81 -6.40
CA ALA A 102 5.50 0.68 -5.59
C ALA A 102 4.62 -0.59 -5.80
N PRO A 103 4.55 -1.12 -7.04
CA PRO A 103 3.62 -2.20 -7.40
C PRO A 103 3.92 -3.54 -6.71
N TYR A 104 5.05 -3.67 -6.03
CA TYR A 104 5.41 -4.87 -5.27
C TYR A 104 4.74 -4.96 -3.89
N LEU A 105 4.19 -3.85 -3.36
CA LEU A 105 3.64 -3.80 -2.01
C LEU A 105 2.51 -4.80 -1.76
N PRO A 106 1.50 -4.95 -2.63
CA PRO A 106 0.44 -5.94 -2.43
C PRO A 106 0.98 -7.37 -2.36
N GLY A 107 1.88 -7.73 -3.26
CA GLY A 107 2.50 -9.06 -3.27
C GLY A 107 3.32 -9.34 -2.01
N TYR A 108 4.02 -8.34 -1.49
CA TYR A 108 4.74 -8.45 -0.22
C TYR A 108 3.79 -8.68 0.96
N ILE A 109 2.73 -7.86 1.10
CA ILE A 109 1.72 -8.01 2.15
C ILE A 109 1.09 -9.41 2.12
N ILE A 110 0.60 -9.84 0.95
CA ILE A 110 -0.03 -11.14 0.79
C ILE A 110 0.93 -12.25 1.20
N GLY A 111 2.18 -12.20 0.72
CA GLY A 111 3.21 -13.16 1.10
C GLY A 111 3.48 -13.18 2.60
N GLU A 112 3.64 -12.01 3.23
CA GLU A 112 3.93 -11.90 4.66
C GLU A 112 2.79 -12.45 5.51
N VAL A 113 1.53 -12.03 5.27
CA VAL A 113 0.39 -12.49 6.08
C VAL A 113 -0.02 -13.93 5.81
N THR A 114 0.29 -14.48 4.64
CA THR A 114 0.04 -15.88 4.31
C THR A 114 1.00 -16.80 5.04
N HIS A 115 2.29 -16.43 5.11
CA HIS A 115 3.31 -17.24 5.77
C HIS A 115 3.45 -16.97 7.26
N HIS A 116 3.08 -15.76 7.70
CA HIS A 116 3.25 -15.25 9.05
C HIS A 116 2.01 -14.48 9.53
N PRO A 117 0.83 -15.15 9.67
CA PRO A 117 -0.42 -14.48 10.04
C PRO A 117 -0.33 -13.79 11.41
N GLU A 118 0.50 -14.30 12.31
CA GLU A 118 0.76 -13.71 13.65
C GLU A 118 1.41 -12.33 13.57
N ARG A 119 2.02 -11.96 12.43
CA ARG A 119 2.68 -10.66 12.23
C ARG A 119 1.74 -9.58 11.70
N ALA A 120 0.50 -9.92 11.32
CA ALA A 120 -0.44 -8.97 10.73
C ALA A 120 -0.65 -7.74 11.63
N ALA A 121 -0.82 -7.94 12.95
CA ALA A 121 -0.98 -6.84 13.90
C ALA A 121 0.26 -5.94 14.00
N GLN A 122 1.46 -6.52 13.98
CA GLN A 122 2.73 -5.77 13.98
C GLN A 122 2.90 -4.96 12.69
N LEU A 123 2.53 -5.55 11.55
CA LEU A 123 2.59 -4.89 10.26
C LEU A 123 1.65 -3.68 10.21
N ILE A 124 0.40 -3.82 10.68
CA ILE A 124 -0.55 -2.72 10.80
C ILE A 124 0.04 -1.61 11.67
N ALA A 125 0.56 -1.93 12.86
CA ALA A 125 1.14 -0.94 13.75
C ALA A 125 2.36 -0.24 13.13
N ALA A 126 3.22 -0.96 12.41
CA ALA A 126 4.41 -0.41 11.78
C ALA A 126 4.07 0.60 10.64
N VAL A 127 2.99 0.37 9.90
CA VAL A 127 2.63 1.21 8.73
C VAL A 127 1.63 2.31 9.06
N THR A 128 0.75 2.12 10.06
CA THR A 128 -0.26 3.12 10.45
C THR A 128 0.11 3.94 11.68
N GLY A 129 1.02 3.44 12.51
CA GLY A 129 1.31 3.99 13.82
C GLY A 129 0.21 3.71 14.87
N LEU A 130 -0.77 2.86 14.56
CA LEU A 130 -1.92 2.52 15.40
C LEU A 130 -1.96 1.02 15.68
N THR A 131 -2.45 0.63 16.85
CA THR A 131 -2.77 -0.77 17.11
C THR A 131 -4.03 -1.18 16.33
N PRO A 132 -4.25 -2.48 16.03
CA PRO A 132 -5.51 -2.93 15.42
C PRO A 132 -6.76 -2.53 16.22
N GLN A 133 -6.64 -2.48 17.55
CA GLN A 133 -7.71 -2.08 18.46
C GLN A 133 -8.10 -0.60 18.31
N ASP A 134 -7.11 0.26 18.02
CA ASP A 134 -7.33 1.70 17.84
C ASP A 134 -7.71 2.04 16.39
N LEU A 135 -7.17 1.29 15.43
CA LEU A 135 -7.40 1.53 14.00
C LEU A 135 -8.86 1.31 13.62
N GLY A 136 -9.45 0.19 14.05
CA GLY A 136 -10.84 -0.17 13.72
C GLY A 136 -11.85 0.92 14.11
N PRO A 137 -11.96 1.30 15.40
CA PRO A 137 -12.85 2.37 15.83
C PRO A 137 -12.59 3.71 15.12
N ARG A 138 -11.32 4.06 14.88
CA ARG A 138 -10.94 5.31 14.24
C ARG A 138 -11.38 5.36 12.77
N VAL A 139 -11.20 4.28 12.03
CA VAL A 139 -11.59 4.18 10.61
C VAL A 139 -13.10 4.04 10.46
N LEU A 140 -13.71 3.14 11.23
CA LEU A 140 -15.11 2.76 11.04
C LEU A 140 -16.09 3.70 11.74
N GLY A 141 -15.69 4.40 12.80
CA GLY A 141 -16.60 5.21 13.62
C GLY A 141 -17.26 6.34 12.82
N THR A 142 -16.47 7.19 12.17
CA THR A 142 -16.99 8.28 11.33
C THR A 142 -17.70 7.75 10.10
N LEU A 143 -17.12 6.73 9.43
CA LEU A 143 -17.71 6.12 8.26
C LEU A 143 -19.10 5.53 8.54
N ARG A 144 -19.28 4.85 9.67
CA ARG A 144 -20.57 4.29 10.11
C ARG A 144 -21.63 5.38 10.22
N ARG A 145 -21.34 6.46 10.92
CA ARG A 145 -22.28 7.60 11.07
C ARG A 145 -22.67 8.20 9.71
N GLN A 146 -21.71 8.35 8.80
CA GLN A 146 -21.96 8.92 7.47
C GLN A 146 -22.82 7.98 6.60
N ILE A 147 -22.55 6.68 6.62
CA ILE A 147 -23.34 5.67 5.89
C ILE A 147 -24.76 5.65 6.45
N GLU A 148 -24.94 5.54 7.78
CA GLU A 148 -26.25 5.52 8.43
C GLU A 148 -27.10 6.75 8.11
N ALA A 149 -26.49 7.94 8.14
CA ALA A 149 -27.16 9.19 7.81
C ALA A 149 -27.66 9.20 6.34
N ARG A 150 -26.86 8.73 5.39
CA ARG A 150 -27.21 8.67 3.96
C ARG A 150 -28.25 7.60 3.67
N VAL A 151 -28.18 6.45 4.32
CA VAL A 151 -29.20 5.38 4.23
C VAL A 151 -30.55 5.90 4.75
N LYS A 152 -30.53 6.57 5.91
CA LYS A 152 -31.76 7.18 6.50
C LYS A 152 -32.35 8.26 5.60
N ALA A 153 -31.52 9.01 4.90
CA ALA A 153 -31.97 10.02 3.93
C ALA A 153 -32.45 9.44 2.58
N GLY A 154 -32.37 8.12 2.39
CA GLY A 154 -32.69 7.47 1.11
C GLY A 154 -31.69 7.78 -0.01
N ALA A 155 -30.51 8.30 0.31
CA ALA A 155 -29.47 8.69 -0.64
C ALA A 155 -28.44 7.58 -0.92
N MET A 156 -28.53 6.48 -0.18
CA MET A 156 -27.57 5.38 -0.28
C MET A 156 -28.22 4.06 0.16
N ARG A 157 -27.92 2.98 -0.54
CA ARG A 157 -28.34 1.64 -0.09
C ARG A 157 -27.53 1.20 1.12
N PRO A 158 -28.09 0.35 2.02
CA PRO A 158 -27.37 -0.15 3.20
C PRO A 158 -26.11 -0.91 2.82
N ILE A 159 -25.00 -0.61 3.52
CA ILE A 159 -23.75 -1.35 3.45
C ILE A 159 -23.07 -1.31 4.83
N ALA A 160 -22.48 -2.42 5.26
CA ALA A 160 -21.65 -2.44 6.45
C ALA A 160 -20.37 -1.62 6.22
N PRO A 161 -19.95 -0.76 7.18
CA PRO A 161 -18.72 0.04 7.06
C PRO A 161 -17.46 -0.82 6.75
N GLU A 162 -17.40 -2.01 7.31
CA GLU A 162 -16.34 -2.99 7.08
C GLU A 162 -16.31 -3.42 5.60
N SER A 163 -17.47 -3.74 5.03
CA SER A 163 -17.60 -4.09 3.61
C SER A 163 -17.28 -2.92 2.71
N PHE A 164 -17.66 -1.69 3.09
CA PHE A 164 -17.30 -0.49 2.34
C PHE A 164 -15.78 -0.35 2.22
N VAL A 165 -15.06 -0.44 3.34
CA VAL A 165 -13.60 -0.30 3.37
C VAL A 165 -12.94 -1.44 2.60
N VAL A 166 -13.31 -2.69 2.86
CA VAL A 166 -12.70 -3.86 2.20
C VAL A 166 -12.93 -3.83 0.69
N ASN A 167 -14.15 -3.50 0.24
CA ASN A 167 -14.46 -3.42 -1.20
C ASN A 167 -13.67 -2.31 -1.88
N LEU A 168 -13.57 -1.12 -1.26
CA LEU A 168 -12.81 0.01 -1.81
C LEU A 168 -11.33 -0.35 -1.95
N MET A 169 -10.71 -0.89 -0.89
CA MET A 169 -9.31 -1.31 -0.89
C MET A 169 -9.05 -2.44 -1.89
N ALA A 170 -9.92 -3.46 -1.93
CA ALA A 170 -9.77 -4.59 -2.84
C ALA A 170 -9.80 -4.14 -4.32
N LEU A 171 -10.69 -3.23 -4.68
CA LEU A 171 -10.76 -2.70 -6.03
C LEU A 171 -9.52 -1.90 -6.43
N CYS A 172 -8.88 -1.19 -5.50
CA CYS A 172 -7.62 -0.49 -5.77
C CYS A 172 -6.43 -1.46 -5.88
N ILE A 173 -6.33 -2.41 -4.94
CA ILE A 173 -5.14 -3.25 -4.73
C ILE A 173 -5.09 -4.44 -5.69
N PHE A 174 -6.23 -5.08 -5.99
CA PHE A 174 -6.29 -6.33 -6.74
C PHE A 174 -5.54 -6.30 -8.08
N PRO A 175 -5.67 -5.29 -8.93
CA PRO A 175 -4.95 -5.26 -10.21
C PRO A 175 -3.43 -5.34 -10.05
N PHE A 176 -2.88 -4.76 -9.02
CA PHE A 176 -1.45 -4.79 -8.73
C PHE A 176 -1.02 -6.11 -8.08
N ALA A 177 -1.86 -6.65 -7.17
CA ALA A 177 -1.58 -7.90 -6.46
C ALA A 177 -1.43 -9.09 -7.42
N VAL A 178 -2.24 -9.11 -8.48
CA VAL A 178 -2.25 -10.20 -9.47
C VAL A 178 -1.93 -9.69 -10.88
N ARG A 179 -1.12 -8.64 -11.00
CA ARG A 179 -0.79 -7.97 -12.27
C ARG A 179 -0.45 -8.94 -13.41
N PRO A 180 0.43 -9.96 -13.25
CA PRO A 180 0.75 -10.87 -14.35
C PRO A 180 -0.49 -11.63 -14.85
N MET A 181 -1.40 -12.02 -13.96
CA MET A 181 -2.63 -12.71 -14.33
C MET A 181 -3.58 -11.77 -15.08
N VAL A 182 -3.77 -10.52 -14.61
CA VAL A 182 -4.60 -9.51 -15.29
C VAL A 182 -4.06 -9.22 -16.69
N GLN A 183 -2.73 -9.05 -16.81
CA GLN A 183 -2.09 -8.81 -18.10
C GLN A 183 -2.28 -9.99 -19.06
N ALA A 184 -2.09 -11.22 -18.59
CA ALA A 184 -2.28 -12.42 -19.40
C ALA A 184 -3.73 -12.61 -19.85
N MET A 185 -4.70 -12.48 -18.93
CA MET A 185 -6.13 -12.66 -19.22
C MET A 185 -6.67 -11.61 -20.21
N LEU A 186 -6.19 -10.36 -20.13
CA LEU A 186 -6.71 -9.24 -20.92
C LEU A 186 -5.81 -8.87 -22.10
N GLY A 187 -4.73 -9.62 -22.35
CA GLY A 187 -3.78 -9.36 -23.43
C GLY A 187 -3.09 -8.01 -23.32
N MET A 188 -2.74 -7.60 -22.08
CA MET A 188 -2.12 -6.31 -21.80
C MET A 188 -0.61 -6.45 -21.65
N ASP A 189 0.15 -5.62 -22.35
CA ASP A 189 1.54 -5.31 -22.03
C ASP A 189 1.62 -4.27 -20.89
N ASP A 190 2.85 -3.92 -20.48
CA ASP A 190 3.10 -2.96 -19.41
C ASP A 190 2.52 -1.57 -19.70
N ARG A 191 2.56 -1.13 -20.96
CA ARG A 191 2.02 0.15 -21.39
C ARG A 191 0.49 0.19 -21.28
N ARG A 192 -0.17 -0.87 -21.77
CA ARG A 192 -1.63 -1.00 -21.69
C ARG A 192 -2.09 -1.14 -20.23
N PHE A 193 -1.33 -1.86 -19.42
CA PHE A 193 -1.62 -1.95 -17.97
C PHE A 193 -1.52 -0.57 -17.30
N ALA A 194 -0.48 0.22 -17.59
CA ALA A 194 -0.36 1.58 -17.05
C ALA A 194 -1.52 2.48 -17.50
N GLN A 195 -1.95 2.39 -18.76
CA GLN A 195 -3.12 3.12 -19.27
C GLN A 195 -4.41 2.65 -18.58
N PHE A 196 -4.58 1.36 -18.34
CA PHE A 196 -5.71 0.81 -17.60
C PHE A 196 -5.77 1.36 -16.17
N ILE A 197 -4.64 1.39 -15.46
CA ILE A 197 -4.58 1.99 -14.12
C ILE A 197 -4.87 3.50 -14.15
N ALA A 198 -4.34 4.23 -15.12
CA ALA A 198 -4.62 5.67 -15.26
C ALA A 198 -6.12 5.98 -15.44
N ARG A 199 -6.84 5.19 -16.22
CA ARG A 199 -8.29 5.35 -16.39
C ARG A 199 -9.07 5.07 -15.11
N ARG A 200 -8.57 4.21 -14.23
CA ARG A 200 -9.27 3.86 -12.98
C ARG A 200 -9.40 5.03 -12.00
N HIS A 201 -8.61 6.09 -12.14
CA HIS A 201 -8.80 7.33 -11.36
C HIS A 201 -10.19 7.97 -11.62
N GLU A 202 -10.71 7.84 -12.84
CA GLU A 202 -12.02 8.36 -13.23
C GLU A 202 -13.12 7.29 -13.10
N ASP A 203 -12.86 6.08 -13.62
CA ASP A 203 -13.87 5.01 -13.72
C ASP A 203 -14.22 4.41 -12.35
N LEU A 204 -13.22 4.21 -11.48
CA LEU A 204 -13.42 3.49 -10.22
C LEU A 204 -14.28 4.25 -9.21
N PRO A 205 -14.10 5.56 -9.00
CA PRO A 205 -15.00 6.32 -8.15
C PRO A 205 -16.46 6.27 -8.63
N ALA A 206 -16.66 6.44 -9.94
CA ALA A 206 -18.00 6.38 -10.55
C ALA A 206 -18.64 5.00 -10.37
N PHE A 207 -17.89 3.92 -10.60
CA PHE A 207 -18.33 2.54 -10.41
C PHE A 207 -18.69 2.27 -8.94
N PHE A 208 -17.77 2.58 -8.02
CA PHE A 208 -17.95 2.30 -6.59
C PHE A 208 -19.15 3.06 -6.01
N LEU A 209 -19.23 4.36 -6.28
CA LEU A 209 -20.34 5.20 -5.81
C LEU A 209 -21.65 4.85 -6.51
N GLY A 210 -21.60 4.51 -7.80
CA GLY A 210 -22.76 4.03 -8.54
C GLY A 210 -23.37 2.76 -7.96
N ALA A 211 -22.52 1.83 -7.50
CA ALA A 211 -22.95 0.61 -6.84
C ALA A 211 -23.64 0.84 -5.47
N LEU A 212 -23.51 2.02 -4.87
CA LEU A 212 -24.11 2.39 -3.59
C LEU A 212 -25.38 3.24 -3.72
N ARG A 213 -25.81 3.58 -4.93
CA ARG A 213 -27.07 4.29 -5.16
C ARG A 213 -28.27 3.45 -4.73
N PRO A 214 -29.35 4.07 -4.27
CA PRO A 214 -30.60 3.39 -3.90
C PRO A 214 -31.16 2.53 -5.01
#